data_dd69983285c9528455e61f71b9a65069
#
_entry.id   dd69983285c9528455e61f71b9a65069
#
_cell.length_a   1.000
_cell.length_b   1.000
_cell.length_c   1.000
_cell.angle_alpha   90.00
_cell.angle_beta   90.00
_cell.angle_gamma   90.00
#
_symmetry.space_group_name_H-M   'P 1'
#
loop_
_entity.id
_entity.type
_entity.pdbx_description
1 polymer ?
#
loop_
_entity_poly.entity_id
_entity_poly.type
_entity_poly.pdbx_seq_one_letter_code
_entity_poly.pdbx_strand_id
1 'polypeptide(L)'
;MMESKNKRYWPHAQWGAEALYYLSHRLWKRGFRRLSLVPKYLNIALFRAYIDSPAQIGLRLDLPHGGFGVVIGHDVKIGDDAIIFHKVTIGHAKPGPVVIGDRLYAGTGASIIGPLRIGDDVTIGANAVVTFDVPDGATVVGQKARILLPEDLSK
;
A
#
# COMPACT_ATOMS: atom_id res chain seq x y z
N MET A 1 16.81 7.94 24.55
CA MET A 1 17.31 6.73 23.88
C MET A 1 16.09 6.12 23.19
N MET A 2 15.84 6.54 21.96
CA MET A 2 14.68 6.06 21.17
C MET A 2 15.10 4.74 20.51
N GLU A 3 14.66 3.63 21.09
CA GLU A 3 14.81 2.30 20.50
C GLU A 3 14.09 2.27 19.16
N SER A 4 14.81 1.89 18.12
CA SER A 4 14.32 1.90 16.74
C SER A 4 13.01 1.12 16.65
N LYS A 5 11.94 1.78 16.19
CA LYS A 5 10.62 1.18 15.90
C LYS A 5 10.66 0.18 14.72
N ASN A 6 11.84 -0.31 14.36
CA ASN A 6 12.05 -1.17 13.21
C ASN A 6 12.00 -2.66 13.59
N LYS A 7 10.98 -3.10 14.33
CA LYS A 7 10.69 -4.52 14.47
C LYS A 7 9.78 -4.93 13.31
N ARG A 8 10.37 -5.61 12.31
CA ARG A 8 9.61 -6.38 11.31
C ARG A 8 8.53 -7.18 12.04
N TYR A 9 7.28 -6.85 11.79
CA TYR A 9 6.13 -7.49 12.46
C TYR A 9 6.03 -8.98 12.14
N TRP A 10 6.59 -9.44 10.99
CA TRP A 10 6.48 -10.85 10.58
C TRP A 10 7.72 -11.27 9.77
N PRO A 11 8.54 -12.24 10.26
CA PRO A 11 9.74 -12.68 9.54
C PRO A 11 9.46 -13.63 8.34
N HIS A 12 8.24 -13.82 7.91
CA HIS A 12 7.87 -14.95 7.05
C HIS A 12 7.34 -14.64 5.64
N ALA A 13 7.30 -13.41 5.20
CA ALA A 13 6.70 -13.07 3.92
C ALA A 13 7.70 -12.83 2.79
N GLN A 14 8.50 -13.85 2.43
CA GLN A 14 9.31 -13.79 1.20
C GLN A 14 8.70 -14.60 0.03
N TRP A 15 7.53 -15.19 0.21
CA TRP A 15 6.90 -16.10 -0.77
C TRP A 15 5.46 -15.72 -1.12
N GLY A 16 5.04 -14.51 -0.81
CA GLY A 16 3.69 -14.01 -1.03
C GLY A 16 3.52 -13.19 -2.30
N ALA A 17 2.57 -12.28 -2.26
CA ALA A 17 2.25 -11.35 -3.34
C ALA A 17 3.44 -10.48 -3.76
N GLU A 18 4.36 -10.19 -2.84
CA GLU A 18 5.58 -9.40 -3.06
C GLU A 18 6.50 -10.06 -4.09
N ALA A 19 6.74 -11.37 -3.97
CA ALA A 19 7.62 -12.11 -4.87
C ALA A 19 7.11 -12.07 -6.31
N LEU A 20 5.80 -12.27 -6.50
CA LEU A 20 5.17 -12.18 -7.82
C LEU A 20 5.21 -10.75 -8.36
N TYR A 21 5.02 -9.74 -7.51
CA TYR A 21 5.16 -8.35 -7.91
C TYR A 21 6.60 -8.05 -8.38
N TYR A 22 7.63 -8.38 -7.59
CA TYR A 22 9.02 -8.11 -7.98
C TYR A 22 9.42 -8.85 -9.27
N LEU A 23 8.92 -10.08 -9.49
CA LEU A 23 9.13 -10.79 -10.75
C LEU A 23 8.44 -10.06 -11.92
N SER A 24 7.19 -9.65 -11.75
CA SER A 24 6.42 -8.88 -12.73
C SER A 24 7.13 -7.57 -13.09
N HIS A 25 7.53 -6.80 -12.08
CA HIS A 25 8.24 -5.53 -12.26
C HIS A 25 9.59 -5.71 -12.96
N ARG A 26 10.36 -6.75 -12.60
CA ARG A 26 11.66 -7.07 -13.26
C ARG A 26 11.48 -7.38 -14.74
N LEU A 27 10.48 -8.16 -15.09
CA LEU A 27 10.15 -8.46 -16.49
C LEU A 27 9.72 -7.20 -17.24
N TRP A 28 8.89 -6.38 -16.63
CA TRP A 28 8.48 -5.09 -17.18
C TRP A 28 9.67 -4.17 -17.48
N LYS A 29 10.58 -3.99 -16.53
CA LYS A 29 11.78 -3.15 -16.68
C LYS A 29 12.73 -3.65 -17.78
N ARG A 30 12.77 -4.96 -18.03
CA ARG A 30 13.56 -5.57 -19.11
C ARG A 30 12.87 -5.52 -20.47
N GLY A 31 11.71 -4.89 -20.59
CA GLY A 31 10.95 -4.78 -21.84
C GLY A 31 10.03 -5.96 -22.15
N PHE A 32 10.02 -7.01 -21.35
CA PHE A 32 9.15 -8.18 -21.51
C PHE A 32 7.72 -7.90 -21.02
N ARG A 33 7.07 -6.85 -21.55
CA ARG A 33 5.80 -6.34 -21.07
C ARG A 33 4.68 -7.37 -21.05
N ARG A 34 4.56 -8.21 -22.10
CA ARG A 34 3.52 -9.27 -22.14
C ARG A 34 3.80 -10.37 -21.13
N LEU A 35 5.08 -10.75 -20.95
CA LEU A 35 5.45 -11.78 -20.00
C LEU A 35 5.26 -11.32 -18.55
N SER A 36 5.41 -10.03 -18.27
CA SER A 36 5.17 -9.48 -16.93
C SER A 36 3.71 -9.63 -16.47
N LEU A 37 2.77 -9.82 -17.38
CA LEU A 37 1.37 -10.05 -17.04
C LEU A 37 1.15 -11.42 -16.38
N VAL A 38 1.99 -12.41 -16.63
CA VAL A 38 1.83 -13.75 -16.04
C VAL A 38 1.93 -13.70 -14.53
N PRO A 39 3.03 -13.24 -13.90
CA PRO A 39 3.10 -13.14 -12.45
C PRO A 39 2.10 -12.12 -11.88
N LYS A 40 1.73 -11.06 -12.61
CA LYS A 40 0.67 -10.13 -12.19
C LYS A 40 -0.68 -10.84 -12.05
N TYR A 41 -1.11 -11.60 -13.05
CA TYR A 41 -2.39 -12.32 -12.98
C TYR A 41 -2.35 -13.49 -11.99
N LEU A 42 -1.21 -14.16 -11.82
CA LEU A 42 -1.03 -15.13 -10.73
C LEU A 42 -1.20 -14.48 -9.37
N ASN A 43 -0.70 -13.26 -9.18
CA ASN A 43 -0.88 -12.51 -7.95
C ASN A 43 -2.36 -12.23 -7.66
N ILE A 44 -3.10 -11.84 -8.67
CA ILE A 44 -4.56 -11.65 -8.55
C ILE A 44 -5.27 -12.96 -8.22
N ALA A 45 -4.91 -14.05 -8.89
CA ALA A 45 -5.57 -15.34 -8.72
C ALA A 45 -5.32 -15.97 -7.35
N LEU A 46 -4.07 -15.94 -6.86
CA LEU A 46 -3.65 -16.61 -5.63
C LEU A 46 -3.85 -15.76 -4.38
N PHE A 47 -3.55 -14.45 -4.47
CA PHE A 47 -3.52 -13.55 -3.31
C PHE A 47 -4.60 -12.46 -3.36
N ARG A 48 -5.38 -12.36 -4.46
CA ARG A 48 -6.32 -11.25 -4.68
C ARG A 48 -5.66 -9.88 -4.60
N ALA A 49 -4.34 -9.82 -4.83
CA ALA A 49 -3.55 -8.61 -4.83
C ALA A 49 -3.36 -8.09 -6.25
N TYR A 50 -3.82 -6.87 -6.51
CA TYR A 50 -3.60 -6.17 -7.77
C TYR A 50 -2.48 -5.16 -7.60
N ILE A 51 -1.29 -5.51 -8.06
CA ILE A 51 -0.14 -4.60 -8.06
C ILE A 51 0.34 -4.44 -9.49
N ASP A 52 0.27 -3.22 -10.01
CA ASP A 52 0.66 -2.99 -11.39
C ASP A 52 2.16 -3.18 -11.61
N SER A 53 2.53 -3.82 -12.72
CA SER A 53 3.92 -4.11 -13.05
C SER A 53 4.80 -2.85 -13.17
N PRO A 54 4.33 -1.70 -13.71
CA PRO A 54 5.09 -0.46 -13.76
C PRO A 54 5.19 0.30 -12.42
N ALA A 55 4.39 -0.03 -11.41
CA ALA A 55 4.55 0.57 -10.09
C ALA A 55 6.01 0.42 -9.61
N GLN A 56 6.53 1.45 -8.94
CA GLN A 56 7.91 1.46 -8.45
C GLN A 56 7.88 1.32 -6.93
N ILE A 57 8.12 0.12 -6.43
CA ILE A 57 8.17 -0.15 -5.01
C ILE A 57 9.59 -0.55 -4.64
N GLY A 58 10.14 0.08 -3.63
CA GLY A 58 11.47 -0.16 -3.11
C GLY A 58 11.65 -1.57 -2.56
N LEU A 59 12.76 -1.78 -1.89
CA LEU A 59 13.09 -3.09 -1.31
C LEU A 59 12.34 -3.33 0.00
N ARG A 60 12.20 -4.62 0.37
CA ARG A 60 11.63 -5.06 1.64
C ARG A 60 10.17 -4.63 1.86
N LEU A 61 9.40 -4.62 0.76
CA LEU A 61 7.93 -4.54 0.86
C LEU A 61 7.44 -5.72 1.69
N ASP A 62 6.63 -5.44 2.70
CA ASP A 62 5.93 -6.43 3.52
C ASP A 62 4.42 -6.29 3.32
N LEU A 63 3.77 -7.37 2.90
CA LEU A 63 2.33 -7.46 2.71
C LEU A 63 1.73 -8.47 3.70
N PRO A 64 1.47 -8.08 4.96
CA PRO A 64 0.85 -8.96 5.94
C PRO A 64 -0.43 -9.61 5.39
N HIS A 65 -0.69 -10.85 5.80
CA HIS A 65 -1.81 -11.67 5.32
C HIS A 65 -1.75 -11.96 3.81
N GLY A 66 -0.53 -12.00 3.22
CA GLY A 66 -0.32 -12.30 1.81
C GLY A 66 -0.79 -11.20 0.86
N GLY A 67 -1.00 -9.97 1.36
CA GLY A 67 -1.45 -8.84 0.54
C GLY A 67 -2.90 -8.93 0.08
N PHE A 68 -3.74 -9.71 0.74
CA PHE A 68 -5.12 -9.93 0.31
C PHE A 68 -5.90 -8.63 0.10
N GLY A 69 -6.38 -8.43 -1.14
CA GLY A 69 -7.17 -7.25 -1.52
C GLY A 69 -6.37 -5.96 -1.62
N VAL A 70 -5.03 -6.01 -1.62
CA VAL A 70 -4.19 -4.84 -1.88
C VAL A 70 -4.32 -4.43 -3.34
N VAL A 71 -4.48 -3.13 -3.59
CA VAL A 71 -4.52 -2.54 -4.92
C VAL A 71 -3.48 -1.43 -5.01
N ILE A 72 -2.51 -1.57 -5.92
CA ILE A 72 -1.49 -0.55 -6.18
C ILE A 72 -1.43 -0.24 -7.67
N GLY A 73 -1.72 1.01 -8.01
CA GLY A 73 -1.79 1.51 -9.39
C GLY A 73 -0.42 1.71 -10.05
N HIS A 74 -0.41 1.94 -11.36
CA HIS A 74 0.80 1.99 -12.19
C HIS A 74 1.69 3.22 -11.93
N ASP A 75 1.12 4.37 -11.56
CA ASP A 75 1.86 5.63 -11.32
C ASP A 75 2.25 5.81 -9.84
N VAL A 76 2.28 4.72 -9.08
CA VAL A 76 2.63 4.72 -7.67
C VAL A 76 4.13 4.49 -7.51
N LYS A 77 4.76 5.32 -6.66
CA LYS A 77 6.13 5.14 -6.19
C LYS A 77 6.13 5.02 -4.69
N ILE A 78 6.75 3.99 -4.16
CA ILE A 78 6.89 3.71 -2.73
C ILE A 78 8.36 3.44 -2.45
N GLY A 79 8.90 4.02 -1.38
CA GLY A 79 10.25 3.78 -0.93
C GLY A 79 10.48 2.39 -0.33
N ASP A 80 11.56 2.26 0.40
CA ASP A 80 11.98 1.00 1.05
C ASP A 80 11.20 0.74 2.35
N ASP A 81 11.18 -0.53 2.79
CA ASP A 81 10.64 -0.97 4.09
C ASP A 81 9.15 -0.65 4.31
N ALA A 82 8.36 -0.60 3.25
CA ALA A 82 6.92 -0.36 3.39
C ALA A 82 6.19 -1.59 3.93
N ILE A 83 5.29 -1.38 4.90
CA ILE A 83 4.36 -2.38 5.44
C ILE A 83 2.95 -1.98 5.02
N ILE A 84 2.31 -2.80 4.19
CA ILE A 84 0.99 -2.49 3.63
C ILE A 84 0.03 -3.63 3.95
N PHE A 85 -0.90 -3.37 4.84
CA PHE A 85 -1.88 -4.36 5.28
C PHE A 85 -2.91 -4.66 4.18
N HIS A 86 -3.69 -5.72 4.40
CA HIS A 86 -4.71 -6.18 3.48
C HIS A 86 -5.78 -5.11 3.21
N LYS A 87 -6.38 -5.15 2.00
CA LYS A 87 -7.41 -4.21 1.52
C LYS A 87 -6.96 -2.75 1.44
N VAL A 88 -5.65 -2.47 1.46
CA VAL A 88 -5.14 -1.12 1.21
C VAL A 88 -5.22 -0.81 -0.28
N THR A 89 -5.68 0.39 -0.60
CA THR A 89 -5.72 0.90 -1.98
C THR A 89 -4.79 2.10 -2.10
N ILE A 90 -3.86 2.05 -3.06
CA ILE A 90 -2.94 3.15 -3.40
C ILE A 90 -3.06 3.43 -4.89
N GLY A 91 -3.53 4.61 -5.24
CA GLY A 91 -3.74 4.97 -6.64
C GLY A 91 -4.09 6.44 -6.81
N HIS A 92 -4.61 6.79 -7.97
CA HIS A 92 -4.99 8.16 -8.29
C HIS A 92 -6.40 8.23 -8.88
N ALA A 93 -7.13 9.28 -8.52
CA ALA A 93 -8.42 9.61 -9.12
C ALA A 93 -8.29 10.67 -10.22
N LYS A 94 -7.14 11.34 -10.31
CA LYS A 94 -6.78 12.36 -11.30
C LYS A 94 -5.37 12.06 -11.84
N PRO A 95 -5.01 12.55 -13.03
CA PRO A 95 -3.64 12.40 -13.55
C PRO A 95 -2.60 12.97 -12.59
N GLY A 96 -1.55 12.18 -12.35
CA GLY A 96 -0.44 12.54 -11.49
C GLY A 96 -0.03 11.40 -10.55
N PRO A 97 1.24 11.37 -10.14
CA PRO A 97 1.79 10.28 -9.35
C PRO A 97 1.37 10.34 -7.89
N VAL A 98 1.30 9.17 -7.27
CA VAL A 98 1.38 9.01 -5.82
C VAL A 98 2.82 8.69 -5.46
N VAL A 99 3.46 9.54 -4.66
CA VAL A 99 4.85 9.37 -4.25
C VAL A 99 4.92 9.22 -2.74
N ILE A 100 5.43 8.10 -2.29
CA ILE A 100 5.53 7.72 -0.87
C ILE A 100 7.00 7.46 -0.55
N GLY A 101 7.46 8.00 0.56
CA GLY A 101 8.81 7.80 1.07
C GLY A 101 9.03 6.41 1.67
N ASP A 102 10.09 6.30 2.47
CA ASP A 102 10.50 5.06 3.11
C ASP A 102 9.69 4.77 4.38
N ARG A 103 9.62 3.49 4.77
CA ARG A 103 9.05 3.02 6.04
C ARG A 103 7.59 3.40 6.25
N LEU A 104 6.82 3.45 5.15
CA LEU A 104 5.38 3.59 5.25
C LEU A 104 4.78 2.42 6.06
N TYR A 105 3.88 2.74 6.98
CA TYR A 105 2.95 1.78 7.57
C TYR A 105 1.53 2.14 7.15
N ALA A 106 0.90 1.29 6.35
CA ALA A 106 -0.49 1.46 5.92
C ALA A 106 -1.39 0.39 6.54
N GLY A 107 -2.23 0.81 7.48
CA GLY A 107 -3.17 -0.05 8.20
C GLY A 107 -4.29 -0.58 7.30
N THR A 108 -4.93 -1.65 7.74
CA THR A 108 -5.99 -2.37 7.02
C THR A 108 -7.04 -1.44 6.42
N GLY A 109 -7.32 -1.61 5.13
CA GLY A 109 -8.38 -0.89 4.44
C GLY A 109 -8.11 0.60 4.21
N ALA A 110 -6.91 1.09 4.50
CA ALA A 110 -6.55 2.47 4.20
C ALA A 110 -6.60 2.74 2.70
N SER A 111 -7.00 3.95 2.31
CA SER A 111 -7.08 4.39 0.92
C SER A 111 -6.25 5.65 0.72
N ILE A 112 -5.22 5.56 -0.12
CA ILE A 112 -4.32 6.67 -0.47
C ILE A 112 -4.58 7.03 -1.92
N ILE A 113 -5.26 8.14 -2.16
CA ILE A 113 -5.79 8.51 -3.47
C ILE A 113 -5.23 9.86 -3.89
N GLY A 114 -4.26 9.82 -4.81
CA GLY A 114 -3.53 11.00 -5.29
C GLY A 114 -4.11 11.64 -6.56
N PRO A 115 -3.36 12.59 -7.09
CA PRO A 115 -1.92 12.82 -6.88
C PRO A 115 -1.59 13.43 -5.52
N LEU A 116 -0.57 12.90 -4.84
CA LEU A 116 -0.11 13.39 -3.54
C LEU A 116 1.30 12.88 -3.19
N ARG A 117 1.91 13.49 -2.16
CA ARG A 117 3.17 13.06 -1.58
C ARG A 117 2.99 12.65 -0.12
N ILE A 118 3.58 11.53 0.25
CA ILE A 118 3.69 11.05 1.63
C ILE A 118 5.18 10.94 1.94
N GLY A 119 5.59 11.53 3.06
CA GLY A 119 6.97 11.51 3.52
C GLY A 119 7.45 10.16 4.05
N ASP A 120 8.61 10.19 4.67
CA ASP A 120 9.21 9.05 5.34
C ASP A 120 8.58 8.79 6.71
N ASP A 121 8.67 7.55 7.22
CA ASP A 121 8.21 7.16 8.57
C ASP A 121 6.73 7.47 8.85
N VAL A 122 5.90 7.52 7.82
CA VAL A 122 4.48 7.85 7.95
C VAL A 122 3.66 6.62 8.35
N THR A 123 2.73 6.83 9.27
CA THR A 123 1.73 5.82 9.68
C THR A 123 0.34 6.25 9.20
N ILE A 124 -0.30 5.41 8.39
CA ILE A 124 -1.69 5.57 7.99
C ILE A 124 -2.53 4.54 8.76
N GLY A 125 -3.43 5.04 9.59
CA GLY A 125 -4.33 4.20 10.39
C GLY A 125 -5.32 3.42 9.55
N ALA A 126 -5.88 2.34 10.13
CA ALA A 126 -6.86 1.52 9.46
C ALA A 126 -8.08 2.33 8.98
N ASN A 127 -8.57 2.02 7.77
CA ASN A 127 -9.68 2.67 7.10
C ASN A 127 -9.54 4.20 6.94
N ALA A 128 -8.33 4.76 7.11
CA ALA A 128 -8.10 6.17 6.83
C ALA A 128 -8.11 6.44 5.33
N VAL A 129 -8.70 7.56 4.92
CA VAL A 129 -8.70 8.04 3.53
C VAL A 129 -7.79 9.25 3.43
N VAL A 130 -6.72 9.12 2.64
CA VAL A 130 -5.70 10.15 2.44
C VAL A 130 -5.80 10.68 1.02
N THR A 131 -6.09 11.98 0.91
CA THR A 131 -6.24 12.69 -0.38
C THR A 131 -5.41 13.97 -0.42
N PHE A 132 -4.45 14.10 0.49
CA PHE A 132 -3.59 15.28 0.70
C PHE A 132 -2.16 14.84 1.03
N ASP A 133 -1.21 15.76 0.89
CA ASP A 133 0.19 15.53 1.22
C ASP A 133 0.39 15.33 2.73
N VAL A 134 1.25 14.38 3.08
CA VAL A 134 1.54 14.01 4.48
C VAL A 134 3.03 14.19 4.73
N PRO A 135 3.45 15.00 5.73
CA PRO A 135 4.86 15.20 6.04
C PRO A 135 5.48 13.97 6.73
N ASP A 136 6.82 13.95 6.79
CA ASP A 136 7.60 12.92 7.43
C ASP A 136 7.17 12.69 8.90
N GLY A 137 7.19 11.43 9.33
CA GLY A 137 6.91 11.02 10.71
C GLY A 137 5.47 11.20 11.17
N ALA A 138 4.58 11.67 10.30
CA ALA A 138 3.19 11.93 10.67
C ALA A 138 2.36 10.65 10.83
N THR A 139 1.32 10.73 11.64
CA THR A 139 0.29 9.70 11.75
C THR A 139 -1.05 10.25 11.29
N VAL A 140 -1.62 9.63 10.24
CA VAL A 140 -2.95 9.95 9.75
C VAL A 140 -3.94 8.91 10.29
N VAL A 141 -5.03 9.37 10.87
CA VAL A 141 -6.07 8.50 11.44
C VAL A 141 -7.42 8.74 10.78
N GLY A 142 -8.18 7.68 10.61
CA GLY A 142 -9.58 7.74 10.18
C GLY A 142 -10.51 8.16 11.33
N GLN A 143 -11.76 8.48 10.97
CA GLN A 143 -12.78 8.75 11.98
C GLN A 143 -13.12 7.48 12.75
N LYS A 144 -13.25 7.63 14.09
CA LYS A 144 -13.79 6.55 14.91
C LYS A 144 -15.30 6.38 14.65
N ALA A 145 -15.78 5.14 14.68
CA ALA A 145 -17.20 4.87 14.64
C ALA A 145 -17.92 5.58 15.80
N ARG A 146 -19.14 6.03 15.55
CA ARG A 146 -20.03 6.60 16.57
C ARG A 146 -21.32 5.79 16.65
N ILE A 147 -21.89 5.70 17.82
CA ILE A 147 -23.19 5.10 18.02
C ILE A 147 -24.23 6.16 17.67
N LEU A 148 -25.19 5.82 16.82
CA LEU A 148 -26.40 6.59 16.59
C LEU A 148 -27.54 5.86 17.26
N LEU A 149 -28.20 6.50 18.20
CA LEU A 149 -29.41 5.95 18.82
C LEU A 149 -30.63 6.16 17.91
N PRO A 150 -31.73 5.39 18.06
CA PRO A 150 -32.91 5.57 17.20
C PRO A 150 -33.44 7.01 17.15
N GLU A 151 -33.35 7.74 18.26
CA GLU A 151 -33.72 9.16 18.36
C GLU A 151 -32.83 10.09 17.51
N ASP A 152 -31.59 9.72 17.20
CA ASP A 152 -30.68 10.50 16.36
C ASP A 152 -30.99 10.37 14.87
N LEU A 153 -31.73 9.33 14.47
CA LEU A 153 -32.07 9.01 13.09
C LEU A 153 -33.38 9.65 12.60
N SER A 154 -34.11 10.30 13.52
CA SER A 154 -35.43 10.89 13.25
C SER A 154 -35.42 12.40 12.95
N LYS A 155 -34.24 13.01 12.75
CA LYS A 155 -34.10 14.44 12.45
C LYS A 155 -33.70 14.71 11.03
#